data_c6ddaf30026faf30fa7d66204f2ced94
#
_entry.id   c6ddaf30026faf30fa7d66204f2ced94
#
_cell.length_a   1.000
_cell.length_b   1.000
_cell.length_c   1.000
_cell.angle_alpha   90.00
_cell.angle_beta   90.00
_cell.angle_gamma   90.00
#
_symmetry.space_group_name_H-M   'P 1'
#
loop_
_entity.id
_entity.type
_entity.pdbx_description
1 polymer ?
#
loop_
_entity_poly.entity_id
_entity_poly.type
_entity_poly.pdbx_seq_one_letter_code
_entity_poly.pdbx_strand_id
1 'polypeptide(L)'
;SAICSIMSGACEASLNLAAEYTKIRQQFDRAIATFQAVSQRAGDAYIDTEAIRLTSRQAAWRISAGLPAAEKVAIARWWASEAGFRVVHAATHLHGGVGVDRDYPLHRYFLMARQLELTMGNSEEQLEKLGNLLADRA
;
A
#
# COMPACT_ATOMS: atom_id res chain seq x y z
N SER A 1 5.99 -7.02 11.78
CA SER A 1 6.42 -5.74 11.16
C SER A 1 7.12 -5.97 9.82
N ALA A 2 7.96 -7.02 9.64
CA ALA A 2 8.67 -7.27 8.37
C ALA A 2 7.72 -7.32 7.16
N ILE A 3 6.61 -8.05 7.23
CA ILE A 3 5.62 -8.14 6.14
C ILE A 3 5.05 -6.76 5.77
N CYS A 4 4.76 -5.90 6.77
CA CYS A 4 4.27 -4.54 6.51
C CYS A 4 5.34 -3.67 5.82
N SER A 5 6.62 -3.88 6.13
CA SER A 5 7.72 -3.18 5.45
C SER A 5 7.88 -3.64 4.00
N ILE A 6 7.70 -4.93 3.72
CA ILE A 6 7.70 -5.47 2.35
C ILE A 6 6.51 -4.90 1.57
N MET A 7 5.31 -4.84 2.17
CA MET A 7 4.13 -4.20 1.55
C MET A 7 4.41 -2.73 1.22
N SER A 8 5.02 -1.98 2.15
CA SER A 8 5.41 -0.58 1.91
C SER A 8 6.31 -0.44 0.67
N GLY A 9 7.33 -1.30 0.54
CA GLY A 9 8.21 -1.31 -0.62
C GLY A 9 7.51 -1.66 -1.93
N ALA A 10 6.60 -2.64 -1.91
CA ALA A 10 5.80 -3.03 -3.08
C ALA A 10 4.87 -1.88 -3.53
N CYS A 11 4.24 -1.19 -2.58
CA CYS A 11 3.38 -0.03 -2.86
C CYS A 11 4.19 1.14 -3.44
N GLU A 12 5.33 1.48 -2.85
CA GLU A 12 6.21 2.53 -3.34
C GLU A 12 6.71 2.25 -4.76
N ALA A 13 7.15 1.02 -5.04
CA ALA A 13 7.59 0.62 -6.37
C ALA A 13 6.45 0.70 -7.40
N SER A 14 5.25 0.23 -7.05
CA SER A 14 4.07 0.29 -7.91
C SER A 14 3.66 1.73 -8.22
N LEU A 15 3.67 2.59 -7.22
CA LEU A 15 3.33 4.00 -7.38
C LEU A 15 4.35 4.75 -8.25
N ASN A 16 5.65 4.47 -8.06
CA ASN A 16 6.72 5.06 -8.87
C ASN A 16 6.59 4.64 -10.35
N LEU A 17 6.32 3.35 -10.62
CA LEU A 17 6.04 2.88 -11.98
C LEU A 17 4.84 3.63 -12.59
N ALA A 18 3.76 3.80 -11.83
CA ALA A 18 2.58 4.51 -12.31
C ALA A 18 2.87 6.00 -12.56
N ALA A 19 3.63 6.64 -11.68
CA ALA A 19 4.02 8.04 -11.86
C ALA A 19 4.86 8.24 -13.14
N GLU A 20 5.84 7.39 -13.38
CA GLU A 20 6.66 7.49 -14.59
C GLU A 20 5.85 7.16 -15.86
N TYR A 21 5.04 6.11 -15.83
CA TYR A 21 4.19 5.75 -16.96
C TYR A 21 3.23 6.88 -17.35
N THR A 22 2.55 7.48 -16.39
CA THR A 22 1.55 8.54 -16.65
C THR A 22 2.15 9.84 -17.16
N LYS A 23 3.43 10.12 -16.87
CA LYS A 23 4.16 11.28 -17.42
C LYS A 23 4.48 11.10 -18.91
N ILE A 24 4.71 9.86 -19.35
CA ILE A 24 5.15 9.54 -20.73
C ILE A 24 3.95 9.20 -21.61
N ARG A 25 2.98 8.47 -21.09
CA ARG A 25 1.79 8.04 -21.84
C ARG A 25 0.94 9.22 -22.23
N GLN A 26 0.65 9.34 -23.52
CA GLN A 26 -0.19 10.42 -24.07
C GLN A 26 -1.56 9.87 -24.49
N GLN A 27 -2.58 10.65 -24.24
CA GLN A 27 -3.94 10.53 -24.77
C GLN A 27 -4.53 11.94 -24.92
N PHE A 28 -5.33 12.15 -25.97
CA PHE A 28 -5.90 13.47 -26.27
C PHE A 28 -4.82 14.58 -26.37
N ASP A 29 -3.72 14.26 -27.05
CA ASP A 29 -2.56 15.13 -27.34
C ASP A 29 -1.81 15.67 -26.12
N ARG A 30 -1.93 15.00 -24.98
CA ARG A 30 -1.20 15.37 -23.75
C ARG A 30 -0.89 14.15 -22.85
N ALA A 31 0.09 14.32 -21.97
CA ALA A 31 0.43 13.30 -20.97
C ALA A 31 -0.77 13.03 -20.05
N ILE A 32 -1.06 11.75 -19.80
CA ILE A 32 -2.22 11.38 -18.96
C ILE A 32 -2.09 11.87 -17.52
N ALA A 33 -0.87 12.11 -17.01
CA ALA A 33 -0.63 12.70 -15.71
C ALA A 33 -1.28 14.09 -15.53
N THR A 34 -1.57 14.80 -16.64
CA THR A 34 -2.20 16.15 -16.61
C THR A 34 -3.71 16.12 -16.38
N PHE A 35 -4.33 14.94 -16.45
CA PHE A 35 -5.76 14.80 -16.14
C PHE A 35 -5.98 14.74 -14.64
N GLN A 36 -6.94 15.52 -14.15
CA GLN A 36 -7.24 15.62 -12.72
C GLN A 36 -7.56 14.26 -12.08
N ALA A 37 -8.32 13.41 -12.76
CA ALA A 37 -8.67 12.08 -12.27
C ALA A 37 -7.43 11.18 -12.06
N VAL A 38 -6.40 11.34 -12.91
CA VAL A 38 -5.12 10.61 -12.80
C VAL A 38 -4.31 11.13 -11.62
N SER A 39 -4.17 12.46 -11.51
CA SER A 39 -3.39 13.08 -10.43
C SER A 39 -4.02 12.87 -9.05
N GLN A 40 -5.35 12.93 -8.93
CA GLN A 40 -6.06 12.64 -7.68
C GLN A 40 -5.85 11.18 -7.26
N ARG A 41 -6.03 10.23 -8.17
CA ARG A 41 -5.82 8.80 -7.87
C ARG A 41 -4.37 8.50 -7.45
N ALA A 42 -3.40 9.12 -8.10
CA ALA A 42 -2.00 8.99 -7.71
C ALA A 42 -1.73 9.62 -6.32
N GLY A 43 -2.37 10.75 -6.02
CA GLY A 43 -2.30 11.42 -4.71
C GLY A 43 -2.86 10.55 -3.58
N ASP A 44 -4.04 9.96 -3.78
CA ASP A 44 -4.63 9.04 -2.80
C ASP A 44 -3.73 7.82 -2.55
N ALA A 45 -3.19 7.22 -3.62
CA ALA A 45 -2.25 6.10 -3.51
C ALA A 45 -0.95 6.50 -2.81
N TYR A 46 -0.49 7.74 -2.98
CA TYR A 46 0.67 8.28 -2.24
C TYR A 46 0.39 8.38 -0.74
N ILE A 47 -0.78 8.94 -0.36
CA ILE A 47 -1.19 9.03 1.05
C ILE A 47 -1.25 7.64 1.69
N ASP A 48 -1.88 6.68 1.04
CA ASP A 48 -1.94 5.29 1.49
C ASP A 48 -0.54 4.67 1.67
N THR A 49 0.35 4.88 0.70
CA THR A 49 1.74 4.38 0.76
C THR A 49 2.50 4.96 1.96
N GLU A 50 2.36 6.27 2.21
CA GLU A 50 2.96 6.93 3.36
C GLU A 50 2.40 6.43 4.70
N ALA A 51 1.09 6.19 4.79
CA ALA A 51 0.46 5.63 5.97
C ALA A 51 1.01 4.23 6.30
N ILE A 52 1.15 3.35 5.29
CA ILE A 52 1.77 2.03 5.46
C ILE A 52 3.22 2.19 5.92
N ARG A 53 3.98 3.07 5.30
CA ARG A 53 5.40 3.30 5.60
C ARG A 53 5.61 3.79 7.03
N LEU A 54 4.86 4.79 7.46
CA LEU A 54 5.00 5.40 8.78
C LEU A 54 4.57 4.44 9.89
N THR A 55 3.44 3.77 9.73
CA THR A 55 2.93 2.82 10.74
C THR A 55 3.82 1.59 10.87
N SER A 56 4.35 1.07 9.76
CA SER A 56 5.29 -0.06 9.79
C SER A 56 6.61 0.30 10.47
N ARG A 57 7.14 1.50 10.22
CA ARG A 57 8.35 2.01 10.88
C ARG A 57 8.13 2.24 12.37
N GLN A 58 6.98 2.81 12.77
CA GLN A 58 6.63 2.98 14.17
C GLN A 58 6.57 1.65 14.92
N ALA A 59 5.91 0.63 14.33
CA ALA A 59 5.84 -0.70 14.90
C ALA A 59 7.24 -1.34 15.04
N ALA A 60 8.07 -1.24 14.00
CA ALA A 60 9.43 -1.76 14.00
C ALA A 60 10.32 -1.09 15.07
N TRP A 61 10.24 0.24 15.16
CA TRP A 61 10.98 0.99 16.18
C TRP A 61 10.59 0.57 17.60
N ARG A 62 9.29 0.45 17.91
CA ARG A 62 8.85 0.02 19.25
C ARG A 62 9.35 -1.38 19.59
N ILE A 63 9.32 -2.31 18.62
CA ILE A 63 9.86 -3.66 18.82
C ILE A 63 11.36 -3.59 19.13
N SER A 64 12.13 -2.85 18.34
CA SER A 64 13.58 -2.74 18.51
C SER A 64 13.99 -2.05 19.83
N ALA A 65 13.17 -1.15 20.32
CA ALA A 65 13.37 -0.44 21.58
C ALA A 65 12.85 -1.21 22.83
N GLY A 66 12.31 -2.43 22.66
CA GLY A 66 11.74 -3.22 23.75
C GLY A 66 10.46 -2.61 24.35
N LEU A 67 9.77 -1.72 23.61
CA LEU A 67 8.55 -1.04 24.06
C LEU A 67 7.30 -1.87 23.73
N PRO A 68 6.18 -1.70 24.46
CA PRO A 68 4.92 -2.34 24.12
C PRO A 68 4.51 -2.01 22.67
N ALA A 69 4.43 -3.03 21.80
CA ALA A 69 4.28 -2.84 20.36
C ALA A 69 2.99 -3.45 19.78
N ALA A 70 2.23 -4.24 20.54
CA ALA A 70 1.08 -5.00 20.03
C ALA A 70 0.06 -4.12 19.26
N GLU A 71 -0.36 -3.00 19.86
CA GLU A 71 -1.27 -2.03 19.25
C GLU A 71 -0.69 -1.45 17.95
N LYS A 72 0.58 -1.05 17.96
CA LYS A 72 1.21 -0.44 16.75
C LYS A 72 1.43 -1.47 15.65
N VAL A 73 1.64 -2.72 16.00
CA VAL A 73 1.68 -3.84 15.04
C VAL A 73 0.30 -4.09 14.43
N ALA A 74 -0.78 -4.06 15.21
CA ALA A 74 -2.15 -4.21 14.69
C ALA A 74 -2.50 -3.06 13.74
N ILE A 75 -2.19 -1.81 14.10
CA ILE A 75 -2.37 -0.63 13.24
C ILE A 75 -1.58 -0.76 11.93
N ALA A 76 -0.29 -1.15 12.02
CA ALA A 76 0.54 -1.31 10.82
C ALA A 76 0.03 -2.42 9.90
N ARG A 77 -0.48 -3.51 10.45
CA ARG A 77 -1.09 -4.60 9.69
C ARG A 77 -2.39 -4.18 9.02
N TRP A 78 -3.23 -3.44 9.74
CA TRP A 78 -4.46 -2.90 9.17
C TRP A 78 -4.17 -2.01 7.96
N TRP A 79 -3.27 -1.03 8.11
CA TRP A 79 -2.86 -0.17 6.99
C TRP A 79 -2.27 -0.96 5.84
N ALA A 80 -1.41 -1.93 6.11
CA ALA A 80 -0.79 -2.75 5.08
C ALA A 80 -1.83 -3.61 4.32
N SER A 81 -2.82 -4.18 5.00
CA SER A 81 -3.87 -4.99 4.37
C SER A 81 -4.85 -4.13 3.59
N GLU A 82 -5.37 -3.07 4.19
CA GLU A 82 -6.41 -2.22 3.62
C GLU A 82 -5.88 -1.31 2.50
N ALA A 83 -4.83 -0.56 2.80
CA ALA A 83 -4.27 0.41 1.87
C ALA A 83 -3.36 -0.22 0.81
N GLY A 84 -2.63 -1.30 1.16
CA GLY A 84 -1.73 -1.95 0.22
C GLY A 84 -2.42 -2.43 -1.05
N PHE A 85 -3.60 -3.02 -0.91
CA PHE A 85 -4.40 -3.45 -2.04
C PHE A 85 -4.92 -2.26 -2.87
N ARG A 86 -5.39 -1.18 -2.22
CA ARG A 86 -5.82 0.03 -2.94
C ARG A 86 -4.71 0.65 -3.78
N VAL A 87 -3.48 0.71 -3.25
CA VAL A 87 -2.32 1.28 -3.95
C VAL A 87 -2.00 0.50 -5.22
N VAL A 88 -1.85 -0.83 -5.13
CA VAL A 88 -1.51 -1.64 -6.32
C VAL A 88 -2.64 -1.66 -7.35
N HIS A 89 -3.90 -1.60 -6.91
CA HIS A 89 -5.05 -1.42 -7.79
C HIS A 89 -5.03 -0.06 -8.50
N ALA A 90 -4.76 1.01 -7.77
CA ALA A 90 -4.65 2.34 -8.35
C ALA A 90 -3.53 2.40 -9.40
N ALA A 91 -2.35 1.84 -9.08
CA ALA A 91 -1.24 1.75 -10.01
C ALA A 91 -1.59 0.96 -11.27
N THR A 92 -2.22 -0.21 -11.13
CA THR A 92 -2.66 -1.04 -12.26
C THR A 92 -3.69 -0.31 -13.12
N HIS A 93 -4.66 0.34 -12.49
CA HIS A 93 -5.68 1.12 -13.21
C HIS A 93 -5.07 2.29 -13.99
N LEU A 94 -4.07 2.99 -13.44
CA LEU A 94 -3.39 4.10 -14.11
C LEU A 94 -2.58 3.65 -15.34
N HIS A 95 -2.14 2.39 -15.39
CA HIS A 95 -1.48 1.79 -16.56
C HIS A 95 -2.48 1.29 -17.62
N GLY A 96 -3.75 1.04 -17.25
CA GLY A 96 -4.70 0.38 -18.14
C GLY A 96 -4.25 -1.04 -18.51
N GLY A 97 -4.42 -1.43 -19.76
CA GLY A 97 -4.06 -2.79 -20.23
C GLY A 97 -2.61 -3.19 -19.99
N VAL A 98 -1.66 -2.25 -20.04
CA VAL A 98 -0.23 -2.51 -19.74
C VAL A 98 -0.04 -2.96 -18.29
N GLY A 99 -0.88 -2.52 -17.35
CA GLY A 99 -0.78 -2.87 -15.93
C GLY A 99 -1.01 -4.35 -15.62
N VAL A 100 -1.65 -5.08 -16.52
CA VAL A 100 -1.91 -6.53 -16.40
C VAL A 100 -1.04 -7.37 -17.33
N ASP A 101 -0.16 -6.74 -18.11
CA ASP A 101 0.78 -7.42 -18.98
C ASP A 101 1.84 -8.17 -18.14
N ARG A 102 2.07 -9.44 -18.47
CA ARG A 102 3.03 -10.30 -17.77
C ARG A 102 4.49 -9.92 -18.02
N ASP A 103 4.77 -9.24 -19.12
CA ASP A 103 6.11 -8.77 -19.48
C ASP A 103 6.43 -7.42 -18.82
N TYR A 104 5.41 -6.72 -18.30
CA TYR A 104 5.57 -5.49 -17.56
C TYR A 104 5.67 -5.75 -16.05
N PRO A 105 6.61 -5.13 -15.31
CA PRO A 105 6.93 -5.53 -13.93
C PRO A 105 5.80 -5.29 -12.91
N LEU A 106 4.82 -4.44 -13.21
CA LEU A 106 3.78 -4.04 -12.26
C LEU A 106 2.95 -5.23 -11.73
N HIS A 107 2.62 -6.21 -12.59
CA HIS A 107 1.83 -7.37 -12.18
C HIS A 107 2.46 -8.15 -11.02
N ARG A 108 3.81 -8.15 -10.92
CA ARG A 108 4.52 -8.84 -9.83
C ARG A 108 4.26 -8.18 -8.48
N TYR A 109 4.23 -6.85 -8.43
CA TYR A 109 3.90 -6.11 -7.21
C TYR A 109 2.45 -6.30 -6.83
N PHE A 110 1.54 -6.36 -7.82
CA PHE A 110 0.13 -6.66 -7.59
C PHE A 110 -0.05 -8.04 -6.92
N LEU A 111 0.55 -9.07 -7.48
CA LEU A 111 0.49 -10.43 -6.93
C LEU A 111 1.14 -10.51 -5.54
N MET A 112 2.30 -9.86 -5.35
CA MET A 112 2.98 -9.79 -4.07
C MET A 112 2.12 -9.11 -3.01
N ALA A 113 1.52 -7.96 -3.30
CA ALA A 113 0.66 -7.25 -2.36
C ALA A 113 -0.54 -8.11 -1.95
N ARG A 114 -1.15 -8.80 -2.91
CA ARG A 114 -2.27 -9.72 -2.62
C ARG A 114 -1.85 -10.89 -1.74
N GLN A 115 -0.70 -11.49 -2.01
CA GLN A 115 -0.15 -12.56 -1.19
C GLN A 115 0.15 -12.10 0.24
N LEU A 116 0.75 -10.92 0.40
CA LEU A 116 1.06 -10.34 1.72
C LEU A 116 -0.21 -10.05 2.52
N GLU A 117 -1.23 -9.47 1.88
CA GLU A 117 -2.55 -9.22 2.50
C GLU A 117 -3.15 -10.53 3.05
N LEU A 118 -3.23 -11.57 2.22
CA LEU A 118 -3.74 -12.87 2.64
C LEU A 118 -2.91 -13.53 3.76
N THR A 119 -1.60 -13.26 3.79
CA THR A 119 -0.70 -13.79 4.83
C THR A 119 -0.87 -13.07 6.17
N MET A 120 -1.22 -11.78 6.15
CA MET A 120 -1.41 -10.99 7.37
C MET A 120 -2.78 -11.20 8.04
N GLY A 121 -3.73 -11.73 7.32
CA GLY A 121 -5.16 -11.66 7.63
C GLY A 121 -5.78 -10.38 7.08
N ASN A 122 -7.08 -10.39 6.88
CA ASN A 122 -7.80 -9.25 6.32
C ASN A 122 -7.85 -8.04 7.27
N SER A 123 -8.28 -6.89 6.75
CA SER A 123 -8.35 -5.64 7.51
C SER A 123 -9.32 -5.72 8.69
N GLU A 124 -10.44 -6.45 8.54
CA GLU A 124 -11.45 -6.62 9.61
C GLU A 124 -10.87 -7.37 10.81
N GLU A 125 -10.14 -8.47 10.57
CA GLU A 125 -9.45 -9.21 11.65
C GLU A 125 -8.44 -8.33 12.41
N GLN A 126 -7.74 -7.43 11.70
CA GLN A 126 -6.79 -6.52 12.35
C GLN A 126 -7.49 -5.44 13.16
N LEU A 127 -8.66 -4.95 12.73
CA LEU A 127 -9.50 -4.03 13.49
C LEU A 127 -10.06 -4.67 14.76
N GLU A 128 -10.54 -5.91 14.67
CA GLU A 128 -11.01 -6.67 15.84
C GLU A 128 -9.89 -6.85 16.88
N LYS A 129 -8.70 -7.26 16.42
CA LYS A 129 -7.52 -7.37 17.30
C LYS A 129 -7.16 -6.05 17.97
N LEU A 130 -7.22 -4.94 17.22
CA LEU A 130 -6.98 -3.61 17.75
C LEU A 130 -8.03 -3.22 18.78
N GLY A 131 -9.31 -3.48 18.50
CA GLY A 131 -10.41 -3.22 19.42
C GLY A 131 -10.24 -3.95 20.75
N ASN A 132 -9.91 -5.25 20.70
CA ASN A 132 -9.65 -6.06 21.90
C ASN A 132 -8.46 -5.50 22.71
N LEU A 133 -7.35 -5.14 22.06
CA LEU A 133 -6.19 -4.53 22.72
C LEU A 133 -6.48 -3.19 23.39
N LEU A 134 -7.44 -2.42 22.88
CA LEU A 134 -7.86 -1.15 23.47
C LEU A 134 -8.83 -1.36 24.64
N ALA A 135 -9.75 -2.32 24.52
CA ALA A 135 -10.69 -2.66 25.59
C ALA A 135 -9.97 -3.21 26.84
N ASP A 136 -8.92 -4.01 26.68
CA ASP A 136 -8.14 -4.57 27.80
C ASP A 136 -7.35 -3.51 28.60
N ARG A 137 -7.32 -2.26 28.12
CA ARG A 137 -6.65 -1.13 28.79
C ARG A 137 -7.59 -0.22 29.57
N ALA A 138 -8.90 -0.35 29.31
CA ALA A 138 -9.93 0.46 29.96
C ALA A 138 -10.32 -0.11 31.31
#